data_2d006a9c8b2034a2f562613199ca6391
#
_entry.id   2d006a9c8b2034a2f562613199ca6391
#
_cell.length_a   1.000
_cell.length_b   1.000
_cell.length_c   1.000
_cell.angle_alpha   90.00
_cell.angle_beta   90.00
_cell.angle_gamma   90.00
#
_symmetry.space_group_name_H-M   'P 1'
#
loop_
_entity.id
_entity.type
_entity.pdbx_description
1 polymer ?
#
loop_
_entity_poly.entity_id
_entity_poly.type
_entity_poly.pdbx_seq_one_letter_code
_entity_poly.pdbx_strand_id
1 'polypeptide(L)'
;VTSRELAVMLSPLGYRKLSATDGILRGEAVGASYPVFHNSWRDKRATHEIWVGVSGFGKTFGLNCYLTREYAENGIPFDMLEPMGHGKHIADAFGLPWYVMSAKATKLNPQDVMFPTLIEQVSHVTRIYETVLGRSLSGAQRENLERGLLGEALEILYRGFPDLNKVSPELAPTCDVVCDVLSGLGDKEATKPIAKNLADEIAGLCTGSGPWAEFLNGATNVDLSRGGRERIEPRVFSFHELESDPILQALAYTQVLSAIRRDSLIDEQPRIIAVDEVYRLMRHPSLLDFLIEAAKTFRTRRKKLVCVDQSRANSRRVVAHLC
;
A
#
# COMPACT_ATOMS: atom_id res chain seq x y z
N VAL A 1 33.36 -10.68 16.15
CA VAL A 1 33.26 -11.55 14.99
C VAL A 1 32.48 -10.81 13.92
N THR A 2 33.11 -10.50 12.81
CA THR A 2 32.45 -9.80 11.70
C THR A 2 31.55 -10.80 10.96
N SER A 3 30.52 -10.31 10.25
CA SER A 3 29.65 -11.15 9.42
C SER A 3 30.43 -11.95 8.37
N ARG A 4 31.63 -11.48 8.00
CA ARG A 4 32.55 -12.15 7.07
C ARG A 4 33.28 -13.35 7.74
N GLU A 5 33.66 -13.19 9.00
CA GLU A 5 34.27 -14.27 9.78
C GLU A 5 33.26 -15.37 10.13
N LEU A 6 32.01 -15.00 10.42
CA LEU A 6 30.92 -15.94 10.63
C LEU A 6 30.62 -16.72 9.34
N ALA A 7 30.61 -16.05 8.19
CA ALA A 7 30.39 -16.70 6.89
C ALA A 7 31.52 -17.70 6.56
N VAL A 8 32.76 -17.38 6.91
CA VAL A 8 33.89 -18.28 6.73
C VAL A 8 33.84 -19.46 7.71
N MET A 9 33.46 -19.25 8.96
CA MET A 9 33.29 -20.32 9.95
C MET A 9 32.13 -21.26 9.64
N LEU A 10 31.04 -20.75 9.08
CA LEU A 10 29.86 -21.53 8.70
C LEU A 10 29.98 -22.14 7.29
N SER A 11 30.97 -21.74 6.51
CA SER A 11 31.22 -22.19 5.15
C SER A 11 31.24 -23.72 4.99
N PRO A 12 31.95 -24.51 5.85
CA PRO A 12 31.92 -25.95 5.75
C PRO A 12 30.57 -26.60 6.10
N LEU A 13 29.78 -25.94 6.91
CA LEU A 13 28.43 -26.41 7.31
C LEU A 13 27.32 -25.91 6.36
N GLY A 14 27.59 -24.83 5.67
CA GLY A 14 26.61 -24.09 4.84
C GLY A 14 26.56 -24.48 3.37
N TYR A 15 27.48 -25.35 2.88
CA TYR A 15 27.48 -25.77 1.48
C TYR A 15 26.30 -26.68 1.08
N ARG A 16 25.46 -27.05 2.02
CA ARG A 16 24.21 -27.76 1.74
C ARG A 16 23.09 -26.80 1.36
N LYS A 17 22.95 -26.58 0.04
CA LYS A 17 21.71 -26.08 -0.60
C LYS A 17 21.31 -24.62 -0.34
N LEU A 18 22.22 -23.68 -0.54
CA LEU A 18 21.82 -22.29 -0.81
C LEU A 18 21.25 -22.11 -2.23
N SER A 19 21.50 -23.08 -3.12
CA SER A 19 21.01 -23.02 -4.50
C SER A 19 19.84 -23.98 -4.71
N ALA A 20 18.70 -23.46 -5.14
CA ALA A 20 17.60 -24.26 -5.67
C ALA A 20 17.92 -24.64 -7.12
N THR A 21 17.36 -25.75 -7.62
CA THR A 21 17.54 -26.19 -9.01
C THR A 21 16.48 -25.56 -9.93
N ASP A 22 15.44 -24.96 -9.35
CA ASP A 22 14.20 -24.49 -10.01
C ASP A 22 13.85 -23.03 -9.67
N GLY A 23 14.82 -22.25 -9.22
CA GLY A 23 14.63 -20.86 -8.81
C GLY A 23 15.27 -19.85 -9.77
N ILE A 24 15.03 -18.57 -9.50
CA ILE A 24 15.71 -17.48 -10.22
C ILE A 24 17.12 -17.24 -9.69
N LEU A 25 18.00 -16.75 -10.55
CA LEU A 25 19.35 -16.36 -10.17
C LEU A 25 19.32 -15.15 -9.23
N ARG A 26 19.81 -15.31 -8.02
CA ARG A 26 19.92 -14.24 -7.00
C ARG A 26 21.26 -13.55 -6.99
N GLY A 27 22.29 -14.24 -7.40
CA GLY A 27 23.66 -13.74 -7.39
C GLY A 27 24.67 -14.86 -7.41
N GLU A 28 25.87 -14.55 -6.95
CA GLU A 28 27.00 -15.48 -6.86
C GLU A 28 27.40 -15.67 -5.39
N ALA A 29 27.75 -16.89 -5.03
CA ALA A 29 28.15 -17.19 -3.67
C ALA A 29 29.52 -16.58 -3.36
N VAL A 30 29.61 -15.80 -2.29
CA VAL A 30 30.88 -15.20 -1.87
C VAL A 30 31.88 -16.27 -1.47
N GLY A 31 33.02 -16.29 -2.16
CA GLY A 31 34.14 -17.21 -1.89
C GLY A 31 34.06 -18.60 -2.55
N ALA A 32 33.01 -18.85 -3.33
CA ALA A 32 32.84 -20.13 -4.01
C ALA A 32 32.52 -19.99 -5.53
N SER A 33 32.33 -18.80 -6.02
CA SER A 33 32.11 -18.43 -7.44
C SER A 33 31.11 -19.33 -8.19
N TYR A 34 30.03 -19.76 -7.51
CA TYR A 34 28.93 -20.46 -8.16
C TYR A 34 27.63 -19.67 -8.10
N PRO A 35 26.75 -19.79 -9.11
CA PRO A 35 25.48 -19.08 -9.13
C PRO A 35 24.54 -19.61 -8.05
N VAL A 36 23.87 -18.68 -7.36
CA VAL A 36 22.86 -18.98 -6.35
C VAL A 36 21.49 -18.78 -6.94
N PHE A 37 20.74 -19.87 -7.07
CA PHE A 37 19.33 -19.86 -7.45
C PHE A 37 18.46 -20.01 -6.22
N HIS A 38 17.36 -19.29 -6.17
CA HIS A 38 16.42 -19.32 -5.06
C HIS A 38 14.99 -19.34 -5.58
N ASN A 39 14.23 -20.34 -5.16
CA ASN A 39 12.80 -20.42 -5.43
C ASN A 39 12.02 -19.98 -4.19
N SER A 40 11.49 -18.76 -4.24
CA SER A 40 10.71 -18.18 -3.15
C SER A 40 9.32 -18.82 -2.99
N TRP A 41 8.88 -19.60 -3.97
CA TRP A 41 7.52 -20.15 -4.08
C TRP A 41 7.45 -21.64 -3.83
N ARG A 42 8.59 -22.27 -3.54
CA ARG A 42 8.71 -23.73 -3.33
C ARG A 42 7.85 -24.20 -2.16
N ASP A 43 7.87 -23.48 -1.08
CA ASP A 43 6.96 -23.70 0.04
C ASP A 43 5.66 -22.97 -0.28
N LYS A 44 4.52 -23.64 -0.20
CA LYS A 44 3.18 -23.08 -0.53
C LYS A 44 2.85 -21.74 0.19
N ARG A 45 3.74 -21.23 1.03
CA ARG A 45 3.63 -19.96 1.75
C ARG A 45 4.61 -18.95 1.17
N ALA A 46 4.10 -17.77 0.82
CA ALA A 46 4.96 -16.66 0.45
C ALA A 46 5.79 -16.21 1.66
N THR A 47 7.10 -16.10 1.46
CA THR A 47 8.02 -15.55 2.47
C THR A 47 8.25 -14.08 2.15
N HIS A 48 7.96 -13.20 3.12
CA HIS A 48 8.28 -11.79 2.98
C HIS A 48 9.79 -11.56 3.04
N GLU A 49 10.28 -10.55 2.33
CA GLU A 49 11.69 -10.19 2.30
C GLU A 49 11.89 -8.72 2.68
N ILE A 50 12.97 -8.45 3.40
CA ILE A 50 13.42 -7.10 3.69
C ILE A 50 14.86 -6.96 3.21
N TRP A 51 15.07 -6.02 2.31
CA TRP A 51 16.38 -5.72 1.75
C TRP A 51 16.90 -4.43 2.35
N VAL A 52 18.06 -4.51 2.97
CA VAL A 52 18.66 -3.38 3.68
C VAL A 52 20.04 -3.09 3.11
N GLY A 53 20.32 -1.84 2.86
CA GLY A 53 21.65 -1.42 2.41
C GLY A 53 21.76 0.09 2.31
N VAL A 54 22.97 0.60 2.36
CA VAL A 54 23.26 2.03 2.23
C VAL A 54 22.81 2.55 0.87
N SER A 55 22.46 3.84 0.79
CA SER A 55 22.12 4.50 -0.48
C SER A 55 23.28 4.37 -1.49
N GLY A 56 22.94 4.21 -2.78
CA GLY A 56 23.92 4.06 -3.85
C GLY A 56 24.51 2.64 -4.05
N PHE A 57 24.19 1.68 -3.17
CA PHE A 57 24.68 0.30 -3.28
C PHE A 57 23.79 -0.62 -4.15
N GLY A 58 23.01 -0.06 -5.05
CA GLY A 58 22.28 -0.82 -6.06
C GLY A 58 21.03 -1.55 -5.57
N LYS A 59 20.42 -1.17 -4.43
CA LYS A 59 19.21 -1.83 -3.91
C LYS A 59 18.04 -1.80 -4.91
N THR A 60 17.69 -0.62 -5.40
CA THR A 60 16.61 -0.44 -6.40
C THR A 60 16.94 -1.18 -7.70
N PHE A 61 18.21 -1.16 -8.13
CA PHE A 61 18.65 -1.96 -9.28
C PHE A 61 18.48 -3.47 -9.03
N GLY A 62 18.90 -3.95 -7.87
CA GLY A 62 18.71 -5.34 -7.44
C GLY A 62 17.23 -5.73 -7.38
N LEU A 63 16.37 -4.84 -6.86
CA LEU A 63 14.92 -5.04 -6.84
C LEU A 63 14.36 -5.16 -8.26
N ASN A 64 14.74 -4.25 -9.15
CA ASN A 64 14.30 -4.27 -10.55
C ASN A 64 14.74 -5.59 -11.25
N CYS A 65 15.99 -6.01 -11.06
CA CYS A 65 16.47 -7.29 -11.59
C CYS A 65 15.68 -8.48 -11.02
N TYR A 66 15.36 -8.45 -9.73
CA TYR A 66 14.57 -9.48 -9.09
C TYR A 66 13.15 -9.57 -9.65
N LEU A 67 12.44 -8.46 -9.72
CA LEU A 67 11.07 -8.39 -10.26
C LEU A 67 11.03 -8.81 -11.73
N THR A 68 11.98 -8.35 -12.52
CA THR A 68 12.15 -8.71 -13.93
C THR A 68 12.30 -10.23 -14.11
N ARG A 69 13.18 -10.87 -13.32
CA ARG A 69 13.41 -12.31 -13.41
C ARG A 69 12.19 -13.12 -12.96
N GLU A 70 11.58 -12.75 -11.84
CA GLU A 70 10.37 -13.45 -11.37
C GLU A 70 9.22 -13.36 -12.39
N TYR A 71 9.08 -12.22 -13.05
CA TYR A 71 8.05 -12.07 -14.08
C TYR A 71 8.40 -12.80 -15.38
N ALA A 72 9.64 -12.66 -15.87
CA ALA A 72 10.06 -13.25 -17.15
C ALA A 72 10.20 -14.77 -17.09
N GLU A 73 10.77 -15.32 -16.00
CA GLU A 73 11.08 -16.73 -15.88
C GLU A 73 9.92 -17.53 -15.26
N ASN A 74 9.25 -16.97 -14.26
CA ASN A 74 8.21 -17.67 -13.48
C ASN A 74 6.79 -17.18 -13.78
N GLY A 75 6.63 -16.14 -14.58
CA GLY A 75 5.33 -15.53 -14.84
C GLY A 75 4.68 -14.89 -13.60
N ILE A 76 5.47 -14.59 -12.55
CA ILE A 76 4.97 -14.02 -11.31
C ILE A 76 4.78 -12.52 -11.46
N PRO A 77 3.54 -12.00 -11.49
CA PRO A 77 3.30 -10.58 -11.59
C PRO A 77 3.68 -9.84 -10.30
N PHE A 78 3.90 -8.53 -10.43
CA PHE A 78 4.23 -7.69 -9.29
C PHE A 78 3.45 -6.37 -9.28
N ASP A 79 3.30 -5.81 -8.10
CA ASP A 79 2.94 -4.41 -7.88
C ASP A 79 4.13 -3.72 -7.24
N MET A 80 4.73 -2.74 -7.92
CA MET A 80 5.86 -1.98 -7.42
C MET A 80 5.39 -0.60 -6.99
N LEU A 81 5.68 -0.24 -5.74
CA LEU A 81 5.43 1.07 -5.17
C LEU A 81 6.77 1.74 -4.92
N GLU A 82 7.04 2.85 -5.60
CA GLU A 82 8.34 3.51 -5.55
C GLU A 82 8.20 5.04 -5.48
N PRO A 83 8.99 5.70 -4.63
CA PRO A 83 8.86 7.14 -4.39
C PRO A 83 9.72 8.04 -5.27
N MET A 84 10.59 7.49 -6.13
CA MET A 84 11.68 8.24 -6.79
C MET A 84 11.63 8.27 -8.32
N GLY A 85 10.61 7.69 -8.96
CA GLY A 85 10.51 7.59 -10.42
C GLY A 85 11.42 6.53 -11.07
N HIS A 86 12.10 5.70 -10.26
CA HIS A 86 13.05 4.69 -10.76
C HIS A 86 12.38 3.46 -11.40
N GLY A 87 11.08 3.27 -11.18
CA GLY A 87 10.33 2.15 -11.73
C GLY A 87 9.99 2.29 -13.22
N LYS A 88 10.22 3.47 -13.81
CA LYS A 88 9.92 3.73 -15.22
C LYS A 88 10.64 2.76 -16.16
N HIS A 89 11.90 2.45 -15.89
CA HIS A 89 12.69 1.56 -16.74
C HIS A 89 12.12 0.15 -16.84
N ILE A 90 11.60 -0.40 -15.73
CA ILE A 90 10.99 -1.73 -15.76
C ILE A 90 9.62 -1.67 -16.45
N ALA A 91 8.85 -0.60 -16.26
CA ALA A 91 7.59 -0.40 -16.96
C ALA A 91 7.80 -0.32 -18.48
N ASP A 92 8.74 0.50 -18.93
CA ASP A 92 9.07 0.66 -20.35
C ASP A 92 9.59 -0.65 -20.97
N ALA A 93 10.44 -1.40 -20.25
CA ALA A 93 11.03 -2.64 -20.75
C ALA A 93 10.00 -3.75 -21.04
N PHE A 94 8.90 -3.78 -20.31
CA PHE A 94 7.84 -4.78 -20.46
C PHE A 94 6.52 -4.23 -21.00
N GLY A 95 6.45 -2.94 -21.32
CA GLY A 95 5.21 -2.29 -21.74
C GLY A 95 4.13 -2.28 -20.66
N LEU A 96 4.54 -2.15 -19.39
CA LEU A 96 3.63 -2.20 -18.25
C LEU A 96 2.99 -0.85 -17.96
N PRO A 97 1.81 -0.84 -17.33
CA PRO A 97 1.24 0.37 -16.80
C PRO A 97 2.17 1.03 -15.76
N TRP A 98 2.49 2.30 -16.00
CA TRP A 98 3.23 3.14 -15.08
C TRP A 98 2.35 4.30 -14.62
N TYR A 99 1.88 4.20 -13.39
CA TYR A 99 0.98 5.18 -12.79
C TYR A 99 1.77 6.20 -11.99
N VAL A 100 1.82 7.44 -12.46
CA VAL A 100 2.42 8.55 -11.71
C VAL A 100 1.34 9.21 -10.88
N MET A 101 1.53 9.19 -9.57
CA MET A 101 0.64 9.88 -8.63
C MET A 101 1.04 11.35 -8.56
N SER A 102 0.16 12.21 -9.07
CA SER A 102 0.36 13.66 -9.18
C SER A 102 -0.78 14.41 -8.50
N ALA A 103 -0.47 15.43 -7.72
CA ALA A 103 -1.46 16.20 -6.98
C ALA A 103 -2.55 16.85 -7.88
N LYS A 104 -2.19 17.14 -9.16
CA LYS A 104 -3.10 17.79 -10.11
C LYS A 104 -3.77 16.84 -11.10
N ALA A 105 -3.07 15.76 -11.49
CA ALA A 105 -3.57 14.87 -12.55
C ALA A 105 -4.24 13.61 -11.99
N THR A 106 -3.86 13.18 -10.80
CA THR A 106 -4.41 11.99 -10.16
C THR A 106 -5.60 12.34 -9.28
N LYS A 107 -6.65 11.54 -9.39
CA LYS A 107 -7.77 11.54 -8.45
C LYS A 107 -7.83 10.20 -7.75
N LEU A 108 -7.83 10.22 -6.44
CA LEU A 108 -7.98 9.05 -5.58
C LEU A 108 -9.08 9.33 -4.56
N ASN A 109 -10.28 8.86 -4.85
CA ASN A 109 -11.45 9.06 -3.99
C ASN A 109 -11.28 8.28 -2.67
N PRO A 110 -11.25 8.94 -1.50
CA PRO A 110 -11.19 8.25 -0.22
C PRO A 110 -12.34 7.27 0.01
N GLN A 111 -13.47 7.49 -0.62
CA GLN A 111 -14.68 6.70 -0.49
C GLN A 111 -14.76 5.51 -1.44
N ASP A 112 -13.77 5.29 -2.29
CA ASP A 112 -13.76 4.07 -3.12
C ASP A 112 -13.93 2.81 -2.27
N VAL A 113 -14.72 1.89 -2.78
CA VAL A 113 -14.98 0.65 -2.02
C VAL A 113 -13.77 -0.29 -2.13
N MET A 114 -13.07 -0.41 -1.00
CA MET A 114 -11.87 -1.25 -0.86
C MET A 114 -12.12 -2.54 -0.07
N PHE A 115 -13.24 -2.61 0.66
CA PHE A 115 -13.54 -3.76 1.52
C PHE A 115 -14.98 -4.26 1.31
N PRO A 116 -15.20 -5.59 1.38
CA PRO A 116 -16.50 -6.19 1.08
C PRO A 116 -17.54 -5.98 2.19
N THR A 117 -17.10 -5.69 3.42
CA THR A 117 -17.99 -5.48 4.54
C THR A 117 -18.11 -4.00 4.88
N LEU A 118 -19.32 -3.58 5.27
CA LEU A 118 -19.60 -2.21 5.66
C LEU A 118 -18.69 -1.73 6.79
N ILE A 119 -18.47 -2.57 7.80
CA ILE A 119 -17.65 -2.22 8.98
C ILE A 119 -16.19 -1.96 8.57
N GLU A 120 -15.61 -2.82 7.74
CA GLU A 120 -14.22 -2.65 7.28
C GLU A 120 -14.10 -1.43 6.38
N GLN A 121 -15.08 -1.20 5.48
CA GLN A 121 -15.10 -0.05 4.59
C GLN A 121 -15.20 1.26 5.36
N VAL A 122 -16.13 1.39 6.31
CA VAL A 122 -16.27 2.57 7.18
C VAL A 122 -15.00 2.80 8.00
N SER A 123 -14.44 1.75 8.59
CA SER A 123 -13.17 1.86 9.34
C SER A 123 -12.02 2.33 8.45
N HIS A 124 -11.94 1.86 7.22
CA HIS A 124 -10.91 2.25 6.27
C HIS A 124 -11.02 3.74 5.92
N VAL A 125 -12.19 4.19 5.52
CA VAL A 125 -12.41 5.60 5.16
C VAL A 125 -12.21 6.52 6.35
N THR A 126 -12.64 6.12 7.55
CA THR A 126 -12.40 6.88 8.78
C THR A 126 -10.89 7.10 9.01
N ARG A 127 -10.05 6.06 8.83
CA ARG A 127 -8.58 6.19 8.94
C ARG A 127 -7.99 7.14 7.89
N ILE A 128 -8.55 7.16 6.69
CA ILE A 128 -8.14 8.13 5.66
C ILE A 128 -8.43 9.55 6.13
N TYR A 129 -9.62 9.81 6.66
CA TYR A 129 -9.95 11.13 7.19
C TYR A 129 -9.13 11.50 8.44
N GLU A 130 -8.76 10.55 9.29
CA GLU A 130 -7.79 10.81 10.37
C GLU A 130 -6.43 11.28 9.81
N THR A 131 -6.00 10.71 8.68
CA THR A 131 -4.77 11.15 8.00
C THR A 131 -4.93 12.54 7.38
N VAL A 132 -6.06 12.80 6.74
CA VAL A 132 -6.42 14.12 6.17
C VAL A 132 -6.43 15.19 7.26
N LEU A 133 -7.07 14.92 8.38
CA LEU A 133 -7.19 15.85 9.50
C LEU A 133 -5.89 16.01 10.30
N GLY A 134 -4.89 15.15 10.05
CA GLY A 134 -3.62 15.13 10.77
C GLY A 134 -3.76 14.77 12.26
N ARG A 135 -4.89 14.18 12.67
CA ARG A 135 -5.19 13.80 14.04
C ARG A 135 -6.03 12.53 14.13
N SER A 136 -5.90 11.81 15.24
CA SER A 136 -6.78 10.67 15.52
C SER A 136 -8.16 11.17 15.92
N LEU A 137 -9.19 10.44 15.49
CA LEU A 137 -10.57 10.61 15.95
C LEU A 137 -10.88 9.62 17.09
N SER A 138 -9.87 9.21 17.86
CA SER A 138 -10.03 8.31 19.01
C SER A 138 -9.21 8.82 20.19
N GLY A 139 -9.76 8.75 21.39
CA GLY A 139 -9.10 9.17 22.62
C GLY A 139 -10.02 9.99 23.53
N ALA A 140 -10.07 11.31 23.35
CA ALA A 140 -10.94 12.17 24.13
C ALA A 140 -12.43 12.01 23.73
N GLN A 141 -13.32 12.42 24.62
CA GLN A 141 -14.77 12.30 24.42
C GLN A 141 -15.24 12.96 23.11
N ARG A 142 -14.70 14.13 22.79
CA ARG A 142 -15.04 14.86 21.56
C ARG A 142 -14.60 14.08 20.32
N GLU A 143 -13.39 13.56 20.29
CA GLU A 143 -12.84 12.78 19.17
C GLU A 143 -13.66 11.51 18.92
N ASN A 144 -14.07 10.82 20.01
CA ASN A 144 -14.93 9.64 19.88
C ASN A 144 -16.32 9.99 19.33
N LEU A 145 -16.87 11.18 19.65
CA LEU A 145 -18.12 11.68 19.06
C LEU A 145 -17.92 12.00 17.58
N GLU A 146 -16.86 12.71 17.21
CA GLU A 146 -16.52 13.02 15.82
C GLU A 146 -16.38 11.73 14.99
N ARG A 147 -15.69 10.73 15.52
CA ARG A 147 -15.55 9.41 14.89
C ARG A 147 -16.90 8.72 14.71
N GLY A 148 -17.75 8.76 15.73
CA GLY A 148 -19.11 8.20 15.67
C GLY A 148 -19.95 8.85 14.59
N LEU A 149 -19.95 10.18 14.52
CA LEU A 149 -20.70 10.95 13.53
C LEU A 149 -20.18 10.70 12.10
N LEU A 150 -18.86 10.68 11.91
CA LEU A 150 -18.27 10.33 10.61
C LEU A 150 -18.63 8.91 10.21
N GLY A 151 -18.53 7.95 11.14
CA GLY A 151 -18.92 6.55 10.91
C GLY A 151 -20.40 6.45 10.51
N GLU A 152 -21.30 7.16 11.18
CA GLU A 152 -22.73 7.19 10.87
C GLU A 152 -22.99 7.78 9.47
N ALA A 153 -22.33 8.88 9.10
CA ALA A 153 -22.44 9.47 7.77
C ALA A 153 -22.01 8.47 6.68
N LEU A 154 -20.88 7.82 6.87
CA LEU A 154 -20.37 6.81 5.95
C LEU A 154 -21.29 5.58 5.86
N GLU A 155 -21.83 5.11 6.99
CA GLU A 155 -22.79 4.01 6.99
C GLU A 155 -24.06 4.36 6.19
N ILE A 156 -24.61 5.55 6.36
CA ILE A 156 -25.76 6.02 5.60
C ILE A 156 -25.48 5.95 4.10
N LEU A 157 -24.31 6.43 3.67
CA LEU A 157 -23.91 6.45 2.28
C LEU A 157 -23.73 5.04 1.70
N TYR A 158 -23.01 4.16 2.40
CA TYR A 158 -22.72 2.84 1.89
C TYR A 158 -23.91 1.86 1.97
N ARG A 159 -24.84 2.04 2.93
CA ARG A 159 -26.09 1.25 2.98
C ARG A 159 -26.99 1.48 1.76
N GLY A 160 -26.80 2.56 1.02
CA GLY A 160 -27.48 2.78 -0.26
C GLY A 160 -27.09 1.82 -1.36
N PHE A 161 -25.97 1.09 -1.22
CA PHE A 161 -25.50 0.10 -2.20
C PHE A 161 -25.89 -1.31 -1.78
N PRO A 162 -26.61 -2.07 -2.63
CA PRO A 162 -27.02 -3.44 -2.32
C PRO A 162 -25.84 -4.42 -2.21
N ASP A 163 -24.73 -4.15 -2.91
CA ASP A 163 -23.52 -4.96 -2.93
C ASP A 163 -22.29 -4.05 -3.09
N LEU A 164 -21.52 -3.92 -2.03
CA LEU A 164 -20.31 -3.09 -2.03
C LEU A 164 -19.27 -3.55 -3.06
N ASN A 165 -19.20 -4.86 -3.37
CA ASN A 165 -18.23 -5.37 -4.33
C ASN A 165 -18.52 -4.94 -5.77
N LYS A 166 -19.70 -4.41 -6.05
CA LYS A 166 -20.12 -3.96 -7.39
C LYS A 166 -20.13 -2.44 -7.54
N VAL A 167 -19.68 -1.71 -6.53
CA VAL A 167 -19.59 -0.25 -6.61
C VAL A 167 -18.35 0.13 -7.41
N SER A 168 -18.56 0.73 -8.57
CA SER A 168 -17.46 1.27 -9.37
C SER A 168 -17.00 2.63 -8.82
N PRO A 169 -15.78 3.09 -9.14
CA PRO A 169 -15.27 4.39 -8.68
C PRO A 169 -16.17 5.57 -9.04
N GLU A 170 -16.90 5.50 -10.16
CA GLU A 170 -17.82 6.55 -10.61
C GLU A 170 -19.08 6.63 -9.75
N LEU A 171 -19.45 5.55 -9.07
CA LEU A 171 -20.61 5.46 -8.20
C LEU A 171 -20.27 5.70 -6.72
N ALA A 172 -19.00 5.67 -6.36
CA ALA A 172 -18.57 5.92 -5.00
C ALA A 172 -18.88 7.37 -4.57
N PRO A 173 -19.36 7.61 -3.34
CA PRO A 173 -19.61 8.96 -2.84
C PRO A 173 -18.35 9.83 -2.96
N THR A 174 -18.49 11.12 -3.17
CA THR A 174 -17.38 12.07 -3.13
C THR A 174 -17.25 12.74 -1.76
N CYS A 175 -16.16 13.48 -1.53
CA CYS A 175 -15.95 14.21 -0.28
C CYS A 175 -17.08 15.22 -0.02
N ASP A 176 -17.60 15.90 -1.06
CA ASP A 176 -18.74 16.81 -0.94
C ASP A 176 -19.96 16.08 -0.36
N VAL A 177 -20.28 14.91 -0.89
CA VAL A 177 -21.44 14.11 -0.43
C VAL A 177 -21.27 13.66 1.02
N VAL A 178 -20.05 13.31 1.43
CA VAL A 178 -19.77 12.97 2.84
C VAL A 178 -19.98 14.19 3.74
N CYS A 179 -19.49 15.35 3.33
CA CYS A 179 -19.66 16.62 4.10
C CYS A 179 -21.13 17.02 4.21
N ASP A 180 -21.91 16.87 3.14
CA ASP A 180 -23.34 17.16 3.14
C ASP A 180 -24.11 16.26 4.12
N VAL A 181 -23.89 14.96 4.05
CA VAL A 181 -24.52 14.01 4.99
C VAL A 181 -24.09 14.28 6.42
N LEU A 182 -22.78 14.46 6.65
CA LEU A 182 -22.23 14.73 7.98
C LEU A 182 -22.78 16.01 8.60
N SER A 183 -22.88 17.10 7.83
CA SER A 183 -23.48 18.36 8.30
C SER A 183 -24.96 18.26 8.60
N GLY A 184 -25.67 17.32 7.97
CA GLY A 184 -27.06 16.99 8.26
C GLY A 184 -27.28 16.14 9.51
N LEU A 185 -26.21 15.51 10.03
CA LEU A 185 -26.29 14.69 11.24
C LEU A 185 -26.38 15.56 12.51
N GLY A 186 -26.90 14.94 13.54
CA GLY A 186 -27.01 15.55 14.87
C GLY A 186 -28.45 15.93 15.20
N ASP A 187 -29.25 14.92 15.58
CA ASP A 187 -30.61 15.11 16.10
C ASP A 187 -30.65 15.85 17.45
N LYS A 188 -29.51 15.89 18.14
CA LYS A 188 -29.36 16.52 19.44
C LYS A 188 -28.63 17.86 19.27
N GLU A 189 -29.18 18.90 19.92
CA GLU A 189 -28.58 20.24 19.94
C GLU A 189 -27.10 20.27 20.32
N ALA A 190 -26.65 19.29 21.12
CA ALA A 190 -25.25 19.14 21.52
C ALA A 190 -24.33 18.50 20.45
N THR A 191 -24.83 17.64 19.55
CA THR A 191 -24.01 16.94 18.54
C THR A 191 -23.99 17.64 17.18
N LYS A 192 -25.04 18.39 16.87
CA LYS A 192 -25.16 19.14 15.61
C LYS A 192 -23.98 20.09 15.33
N PRO A 193 -23.51 20.92 16.27
CA PRO A 193 -22.34 21.76 16.02
C PRO A 193 -21.05 20.97 15.84
N ILE A 194 -20.91 19.79 16.47
CA ILE A 194 -19.74 18.93 16.31
C ILE A 194 -19.70 18.33 14.90
N ALA A 195 -20.84 17.80 14.43
CA ALA A 195 -20.97 17.27 13.08
C ALA A 195 -20.67 18.33 12.01
N LYS A 196 -21.26 19.51 12.18
CA LYS A 196 -21.04 20.62 11.26
C LYS A 196 -19.56 21.08 11.24
N ASN A 197 -18.93 21.25 12.40
CA ASN A 197 -17.54 21.65 12.48
C ASN A 197 -16.61 20.63 11.83
N LEU A 198 -16.86 19.32 12.01
CA LEU A 198 -16.09 18.27 11.38
C LEU A 198 -16.30 18.28 9.85
N ALA A 199 -17.53 18.47 9.39
CA ALA A 199 -17.83 18.60 7.97
C ALA A 199 -17.12 19.83 7.34
N ASP A 200 -17.16 20.98 8.01
CA ASP A 200 -16.50 22.20 7.56
C ASP A 200 -14.96 22.03 7.53
N GLU A 201 -14.37 21.31 8.50
CA GLU A 201 -12.94 21.00 8.54
C GLU A 201 -12.54 20.09 7.36
N ILE A 202 -13.29 19.02 7.10
CA ILE A 202 -13.05 18.12 5.96
C ILE A 202 -13.26 18.87 4.63
N ALA A 203 -14.34 19.64 4.51
CA ALA A 203 -14.64 20.40 3.31
C ALA A 203 -13.54 21.41 2.98
N GLY A 204 -13.02 22.12 3.98
CA GLY A 204 -11.93 23.09 3.81
C GLY A 204 -10.63 22.45 3.28
N LEU A 205 -10.43 21.17 3.46
CA LEU A 205 -9.25 20.44 2.98
C LEU A 205 -9.50 19.72 1.65
N CYS A 206 -10.66 19.08 1.51
CA CYS A 206 -10.91 18.09 0.46
C CYS A 206 -11.87 18.57 -0.63
N THR A 207 -12.54 19.71 -0.46
CA THR A 207 -13.56 20.17 -1.43
C THR A 207 -13.33 21.61 -1.88
N GLY A 208 -14.00 22.03 -2.94
CA GLY A 208 -13.96 23.39 -3.44
C GLY A 208 -12.53 23.87 -3.77
N SER A 209 -12.06 24.88 -3.02
CA SER A 209 -10.69 25.42 -3.13
C SER A 209 -9.71 24.82 -2.12
N GLY A 210 -10.09 23.75 -1.44
CA GLY A 210 -9.23 23.05 -0.48
C GLY A 210 -7.94 22.55 -1.12
N PRO A 211 -6.85 22.48 -0.36
CA PRO A 211 -5.51 22.15 -0.90
C PRO A 211 -5.46 20.77 -1.58
N TRP A 212 -6.33 19.85 -1.21
CA TRP A 212 -6.37 18.49 -1.73
C TRP A 212 -7.64 18.15 -2.51
N ALA A 213 -8.48 19.16 -2.81
CA ALA A 213 -9.75 18.95 -3.49
C ALA A 213 -9.58 18.30 -4.87
N GLU A 214 -8.60 18.74 -5.66
CA GLU A 214 -8.34 18.18 -7.00
C GLU A 214 -7.94 16.70 -6.93
N PHE A 215 -7.25 16.29 -5.86
CA PHE A 215 -6.76 14.93 -5.68
C PHE A 215 -7.78 14.00 -5.04
N LEU A 216 -8.56 14.48 -4.05
CA LEU A 216 -9.44 13.63 -3.24
C LEU A 216 -10.93 13.70 -3.64
N ASN A 217 -11.38 14.80 -4.25
CA ASN A 217 -12.80 15.00 -4.52
C ASN A 217 -13.16 14.69 -5.96
N GLY A 218 -13.64 13.50 -6.21
CA GLY A 218 -14.08 13.03 -7.51
C GLY A 218 -13.79 11.55 -7.72
N ALA A 219 -14.31 10.98 -8.81
CA ALA A 219 -14.07 9.57 -9.13
C ALA A 219 -12.58 9.30 -9.38
N THR A 220 -12.09 8.21 -8.83
CA THR A 220 -10.71 7.76 -9.03
C THR A 220 -10.43 7.52 -10.50
N ASN A 221 -9.36 8.11 -11.02
CA ASN A 221 -8.97 8.03 -12.42
C ASN A 221 -7.73 7.15 -12.66
N VAL A 222 -7.26 6.48 -11.62
CA VAL A 222 -6.17 5.48 -11.70
C VAL A 222 -6.79 4.10 -11.67
N ASP A 223 -6.41 3.23 -12.60
CA ASP A 223 -6.91 1.85 -12.60
C ASP A 223 -6.31 1.06 -11.43
N LEU A 224 -6.96 1.18 -10.28
CA LEU A 224 -6.66 0.39 -9.09
C LEU A 224 -7.39 -0.95 -9.10
N SER A 225 -8.38 -1.13 -9.99
CA SER A 225 -9.18 -2.35 -10.05
C SER A 225 -8.52 -3.39 -10.95
N ARG A 226 -8.76 -4.64 -10.62
CA ARG A 226 -8.36 -5.79 -11.45
C ARG A 226 -9.55 -6.53 -12.01
N GLY A 227 -10.72 -5.92 -11.90
CA GLY A 227 -11.98 -6.53 -12.28
C GLY A 227 -11.96 -7.18 -13.67
N GLY A 228 -12.10 -8.50 -13.71
CA GLY A 228 -12.40 -9.24 -14.94
C GLY A 228 -11.25 -9.49 -15.92
N ARG A 229 -10.00 -9.15 -15.61
CA ARG A 229 -8.86 -9.46 -16.48
C ARG A 229 -8.43 -10.92 -16.31
N GLU A 230 -8.45 -11.69 -17.38
CA GLU A 230 -7.99 -13.10 -17.39
C GLU A 230 -6.51 -13.24 -17.00
N ARG A 231 -5.71 -12.23 -17.28
CA ARG A 231 -4.29 -12.21 -16.95
C ARG A 231 -3.96 -10.99 -16.08
N ILE A 232 -3.38 -11.25 -14.94
CA ILE A 232 -2.92 -10.23 -14.03
C ILE A 232 -1.53 -9.76 -14.49
N GLU A 233 -1.46 -8.52 -14.97
CA GLU A 233 -0.21 -7.90 -15.38
C GLU A 233 0.46 -7.19 -14.18
N PRO A 234 1.80 -7.05 -14.21
CA PRO A 234 2.51 -6.20 -13.26
C PRO A 234 2.08 -4.74 -13.38
N ARG A 235 2.18 -3.99 -12.28
CA ARG A 235 1.91 -2.55 -12.23
C ARG A 235 3.02 -1.84 -11.50
N VAL A 236 3.33 -0.62 -11.94
CA VAL A 236 4.29 0.26 -11.28
C VAL A 236 3.61 1.55 -10.87
N PHE A 237 3.65 1.86 -9.58
CA PHE A 237 3.09 3.07 -8.99
C PHE A 237 4.21 3.97 -8.50
N SER A 238 4.31 5.16 -9.07
CA SER A 238 5.33 6.15 -8.72
C SER A 238 4.73 7.32 -7.97
N PHE A 239 5.33 7.66 -6.84
CA PHE A 239 4.86 8.73 -5.95
C PHE A 239 5.81 9.93 -5.92
N HIS A 240 6.73 10.02 -6.88
CA HIS A 240 7.79 11.04 -6.90
C HIS A 240 7.23 12.47 -7.01
N GLU A 241 6.12 12.68 -7.72
CA GLU A 241 5.49 14.00 -7.84
C GLU A 241 4.74 14.44 -6.57
N LEU A 242 4.53 13.53 -5.60
CA LEU A 242 3.94 13.84 -4.30
C LEU A 242 4.99 14.04 -3.19
N GLU A 243 6.29 14.08 -3.51
CA GLU A 243 7.36 14.17 -2.51
C GLU A 243 7.27 15.45 -1.67
N SER A 244 6.77 16.54 -2.24
CA SER A 244 6.58 17.83 -1.56
C SER A 244 5.37 17.85 -0.61
N ASP A 245 4.44 16.91 -0.73
CA ASP A 245 3.25 16.79 0.14
C ASP A 245 3.19 15.41 0.81
N PRO A 246 3.78 15.27 2.01
CA PRO A 246 3.80 13.99 2.72
C PRO A 246 2.42 13.42 3.05
N ILE A 247 1.39 14.28 3.19
CA ILE A 247 0.03 13.82 3.50
C ILE A 247 -0.59 13.21 2.25
N LEU A 248 -0.55 13.89 1.10
CA LEU A 248 -1.02 13.31 -0.16
C LEU A 248 -0.25 12.03 -0.51
N GLN A 249 1.06 12.02 -0.27
CA GLN A 249 1.85 10.82 -0.50
C GLN A 249 1.35 9.66 0.37
N ALA A 250 1.12 9.89 1.67
CA ALA A 250 0.59 8.86 2.58
C ALA A 250 -0.80 8.37 2.17
N LEU A 251 -1.68 9.28 1.77
CA LEU A 251 -3.02 8.96 1.28
C LEU A 251 -2.96 8.10 0.00
N ALA A 252 -2.13 8.48 -0.95
CA ALA A 252 -1.94 7.71 -2.19
C ALA A 252 -1.41 6.29 -1.92
N TYR A 253 -0.41 6.15 -1.04
CA TYR A 253 0.08 4.83 -0.62
C TYR A 253 -1.03 4.01 0.05
N THR A 254 -1.81 4.63 0.94
CA THR A 254 -2.92 3.94 1.64
C THR A 254 -3.93 3.40 0.64
N GLN A 255 -4.34 4.19 -0.33
CA GLN A 255 -5.33 3.80 -1.34
C GLN A 255 -4.79 2.68 -2.25
N VAL A 256 -3.58 2.81 -2.76
CA VAL A 256 -2.95 1.80 -3.62
C VAL A 256 -2.76 0.47 -2.87
N LEU A 257 -2.24 0.51 -1.65
CA LEU A 257 -2.05 -0.70 -0.84
C LEU A 257 -3.38 -1.35 -0.45
N SER A 258 -4.43 -0.55 -0.20
CA SER A 258 -5.78 -1.06 0.10
C SER A 258 -6.38 -1.76 -1.11
N ALA A 259 -6.21 -1.20 -2.30
CA ALA A 259 -6.63 -1.84 -3.55
C ALA A 259 -5.87 -3.17 -3.79
N ILE A 260 -4.55 -3.18 -3.57
CA ILE A 260 -3.74 -4.41 -3.67
C ILE A 260 -4.19 -5.46 -2.65
N ARG A 261 -4.51 -5.04 -1.41
CA ARG A 261 -5.02 -5.94 -0.37
C ARG A 261 -6.38 -6.50 -0.75
N ARG A 262 -7.31 -5.68 -1.22
CA ARG A 262 -8.62 -6.11 -1.74
C ARG A 262 -8.46 -7.16 -2.82
N ASP A 263 -7.65 -6.87 -3.83
CA ASP A 263 -7.39 -7.78 -4.94
C ASP A 263 -6.79 -9.11 -4.43
N SER A 264 -5.95 -9.06 -3.40
CA SER A 264 -5.33 -10.23 -2.79
C SER A 264 -6.31 -11.14 -2.03
N LEU A 265 -7.47 -10.60 -1.60
CA LEU A 265 -8.53 -11.41 -0.97
C LEU A 265 -9.31 -12.23 -1.99
N ILE A 266 -9.40 -11.76 -3.22
CA ILE A 266 -10.17 -12.36 -4.31
C ILE A 266 -9.31 -13.32 -5.13
N ASP A 267 -8.05 -12.95 -5.37
CA ASP A 267 -7.11 -13.66 -6.23
C ASP A 267 -6.07 -14.44 -5.42
N GLU A 268 -5.94 -15.75 -5.66
CA GLU A 268 -4.96 -16.63 -5.01
C GLU A 268 -3.67 -16.83 -5.80
N GLN A 269 -3.54 -16.20 -6.98
CA GLN A 269 -2.33 -16.32 -7.79
C GLN A 269 -1.11 -15.72 -7.08
N PRO A 270 0.07 -16.34 -7.21
CA PRO A 270 1.29 -15.79 -6.65
C PRO A 270 1.55 -14.37 -7.17
N ARG A 271 2.03 -13.48 -6.29
CA ARG A 271 2.35 -12.10 -6.63
C ARG A 271 3.37 -11.49 -5.70
N ILE A 272 4.16 -10.57 -6.22
CA ILE A 272 5.10 -9.77 -5.44
C ILE A 272 4.53 -8.36 -5.26
N ILE A 273 4.49 -7.89 -4.03
CA ILE A 273 4.24 -6.51 -3.67
C ILE A 273 5.59 -5.93 -3.23
N ALA A 274 6.17 -5.07 -4.06
CA ALA A 274 7.46 -4.46 -3.82
C ALA A 274 7.28 -3.02 -3.36
N VAL A 275 7.85 -2.69 -2.20
CA VAL A 275 7.82 -1.33 -1.64
C VAL A 275 9.25 -0.84 -1.49
N ASP A 276 9.65 0.08 -2.37
CA ASP A 276 10.95 0.72 -2.27
C ASP A 276 10.90 1.87 -1.26
N GLU A 277 12.00 2.12 -0.56
CA GLU A 277 12.14 3.11 0.49
C GLU A 277 11.02 3.07 1.55
N VAL A 278 10.74 1.87 2.08
CA VAL A 278 9.62 1.61 3.01
C VAL A 278 9.64 2.52 4.24
N TYR A 279 10.80 3.06 4.64
CA TYR A 279 10.91 4.01 5.76
C TYR A 279 10.04 5.26 5.58
N ARG A 280 9.74 5.65 4.33
CA ARG A 280 8.84 6.79 4.06
C ARG A 280 7.43 6.50 4.55
N LEU A 281 6.95 5.27 4.37
CA LEU A 281 5.66 4.83 4.88
C LEU A 281 5.62 4.76 6.41
N MET A 282 6.75 4.42 7.01
CA MET A 282 6.86 4.27 8.48
C MET A 282 6.78 5.59 9.25
N ARG A 283 6.88 6.73 8.57
CA ARG A 283 6.64 8.05 9.17
C ARG A 283 5.18 8.26 9.55
N HIS A 284 4.28 7.48 8.96
CA HIS A 284 2.84 7.52 9.20
C HIS A 284 2.43 6.25 9.96
N PRO A 285 2.11 6.34 11.27
CA PRO A 285 1.78 5.17 12.09
C PRO A 285 0.63 4.33 11.52
N SER A 286 -0.40 4.97 10.99
CA SER A 286 -1.55 4.30 10.34
C SER A 286 -1.15 3.45 9.14
N LEU A 287 -0.16 3.90 8.35
CA LEU A 287 0.37 3.15 7.22
C LEU A 287 1.21 1.95 7.65
N LEU A 288 1.99 2.10 8.72
CA LEU A 288 2.76 0.99 9.27
C LEU A 288 1.84 -0.12 9.77
N ASP A 289 0.82 0.21 10.55
CA ASP A 289 -0.17 -0.75 11.04
C ASP A 289 -0.88 -1.45 9.89
N PHE A 290 -1.26 -0.67 8.87
CA PHE A 290 -1.86 -1.23 7.65
C PHE A 290 -0.91 -2.20 6.93
N LEU A 291 0.37 -1.87 6.81
CA LEU A 291 1.36 -2.73 6.15
C LEU A 291 1.54 -4.06 6.90
N ILE A 292 1.52 -4.00 8.25
CA ILE A 292 1.61 -5.18 9.12
C ILE A 292 0.38 -6.09 8.93
N GLU A 293 -0.82 -5.52 8.92
CA GLU A 293 -2.05 -6.28 8.68
C GLU A 293 -2.09 -6.86 7.25
N ALA A 294 -1.67 -6.07 6.27
CA ALA A 294 -1.60 -6.51 4.88
C ALA A 294 -0.61 -7.67 4.72
N ALA A 295 0.55 -7.62 5.36
CA ALA A 295 1.54 -8.69 5.31
C ALA A 295 0.99 -10.01 5.84
N LYS A 296 0.23 -10.00 6.94
CA LYS A 296 -0.46 -11.21 7.45
C LYS A 296 -1.40 -11.81 6.41
N THR A 297 -2.21 -10.95 5.77
CA THR A 297 -3.12 -11.36 4.69
C THR A 297 -2.35 -11.90 3.49
N PHE A 298 -1.32 -11.19 3.06
CA PHE A 298 -0.50 -11.57 1.91
C PHE A 298 0.12 -12.94 2.07
N ARG A 299 0.68 -13.24 3.26
CA ARG A 299 1.29 -14.55 3.54
C ARG A 299 0.33 -15.72 3.33
N THR A 300 -0.93 -15.57 3.75
CA THR A 300 -1.96 -16.62 3.62
C THR A 300 -2.49 -16.77 2.20
N ARG A 301 -2.32 -15.73 1.37
CA ARG A 301 -2.85 -15.63 0.00
C ARG A 301 -1.78 -15.72 -1.09
N ARG A 302 -0.61 -16.30 -0.78
CA ARG A 302 0.52 -16.43 -1.72
C ARG A 302 0.99 -15.09 -2.30
N LYS A 303 0.86 -14.01 -1.54
CA LYS A 303 1.41 -12.70 -1.91
C LYS A 303 2.69 -12.47 -1.12
N LYS A 304 3.75 -12.08 -1.81
CA LYS A 304 5.05 -11.82 -1.21
C LYS A 304 5.28 -10.32 -1.09
N LEU A 305 5.50 -9.86 0.12
CA LEU A 305 5.92 -8.48 0.37
C LEU A 305 7.45 -8.41 0.33
N VAL A 306 7.99 -7.50 -0.48
CA VAL A 306 9.41 -7.18 -0.55
C VAL A 306 9.58 -5.72 -0.18
N CYS A 307 10.16 -5.46 0.97
CA CYS A 307 10.44 -4.11 1.44
C CYS A 307 11.91 -3.77 1.25
N VAL A 308 12.20 -2.62 0.68
CA VAL A 308 13.57 -2.11 0.51
C VAL A 308 13.77 -0.90 1.40
N ASP A 309 14.86 -0.87 2.17
CA ASP A 309 15.17 0.21 3.13
C ASP A 309 16.65 0.61 3.11
N GLN A 310 16.92 1.83 3.55
CA GLN A 310 18.29 2.38 3.63
C GLN A 310 18.95 2.12 4.98
N SER A 311 18.21 1.84 6.06
CA SER A 311 18.77 1.71 7.40
C SER A 311 18.32 0.46 8.15
N ARG A 312 19.28 -0.14 8.89
CA ARG A 312 19.00 -1.27 9.79
C ARG A 312 18.08 -0.90 10.94
N ALA A 313 18.11 0.36 11.40
CA ALA A 313 17.32 0.79 12.55
C ALA A 313 15.81 0.81 12.20
N ASN A 314 15.47 1.32 11.03
CA ASN A 314 14.10 1.32 10.52
C ASN A 314 13.63 -0.11 10.19
N SER A 315 14.49 -0.88 9.53
CA SER A 315 14.19 -2.27 9.15
C SER A 315 13.87 -3.15 10.35
N ARG A 316 14.50 -2.93 11.52
CA ARG A 316 14.18 -3.69 12.75
C ARG A 316 12.73 -3.52 13.18
N ARG A 317 12.13 -2.35 13.01
CA ARG A 317 10.70 -2.13 13.29
C ARG A 317 9.83 -2.94 12.33
N VAL A 318 10.14 -2.92 11.04
CA VAL A 318 9.42 -3.72 10.03
C VAL A 318 9.60 -5.22 10.30
N VAL A 319 10.83 -5.68 10.56
CA VAL A 319 11.13 -7.10 10.86
C VAL A 319 10.37 -7.56 12.09
N ALA A 320 10.39 -6.80 13.18
CA ALA A 320 9.72 -7.18 14.43
C ALA A 320 8.21 -7.40 14.28
N HIS A 321 7.61 -6.84 13.24
CA HIS A 321 6.17 -6.94 12.99
C HIS A 321 5.81 -7.85 11.79
N LEU A 322 6.75 -8.10 10.87
CA LEU A 322 6.52 -8.95 9.69
C LEU A 322 6.95 -10.42 9.89
N CYS A 323 7.82 -10.68 10.86
CA CYS A 323 8.26 -12.02 11.27
C CYS A 323 7.52 -12.51 12.50
#